data_1b3bdfa87ca04de11395df46280ee466
#
_entry.id   1b3bdfa87ca04de11395df46280ee466
#
_cell.length_a   1.000
_cell.length_b   1.000
_cell.length_c   1.000
_cell.angle_alpha   90.00
_cell.angle_beta   90.00
_cell.angle_gamma   90.00
#
_symmetry.space_group_name_H-M   'P 1'
#
loop_
_entity.id
_entity.type
_entity.pdbx_description
1 polymer ?
#
loop_
_entity_poly.entity_id
_entity_poly.type
_entity_poly.pdbx_seq_one_letter_code
_entity_poly.pdbx_strand_id
1 'polypeptide(L)'
;MTIFFGIGTNLGDRDSNLRTAIQLLHERVGECVACSSIYRSAPQGFVSDNEFANIVAVCRTDHSPEEVLLITQQIEHEMGRTEKSVNGIYHDRVIDIDLLKACVGNRISGIGSPIEYTSDTLILPHPRMYERDFVMIPLREVEEILNV
;
A
#
# COMPACT_ATOMS: atom_id res chain seq x y z
N MET A 1 -9.72 11.69 5.68
CA MET A 1 -9.38 11.03 4.40
C MET A 1 -9.30 9.52 4.63
N THR A 2 -9.77 8.75 3.69
CA THR A 2 -9.59 7.30 3.67
C THR A 2 -8.56 6.98 2.60
N ILE A 3 -7.52 6.23 2.95
CA ILE A 3 -6.41 5.96 2.03
C ILE A 3 -6.16 4.46 1.91
N PHE A 4 -5.91 4.01 0.68
CA PHE A 4 -5.67 2.62 0.33
C PHE A 4 -4.19 2.42 0.04
N PHE A 5 -3.61 1.40 0.67
CA PHE A 5 -2.19 1.05 0.51
C PHE A 5 -2.04 -0.31 -0.14
N GLY A 6 -1.10 -0.41 -1.10
CA GLY A 6 -0.60 -1.70 -1.57
C GLY A 6 0.69 -2.00 -0.81
N ILE A 7 0.75 -3.15 -0.16
CA ILE A 7 1.90 -3.56 0.65
C ILE A 7 2.44 -4.86 0.10
N GLY A 8 3.73 -4.89 -0.21
CA GLY A 8 4.39 -6.06 -0.75
C GLY A 8 5.69 -6.38 -0.03
N THR A 9 6.02 -7.65 0.04
CA THR A 9 7.26 -8.16 0.64
C THR A 9 7.66 -9.48 -0.02
N ASN A 10 8.97 -9.69 -0.23
CA ASN A 10 9.47 -10.96 -0.74
C ASN A 10 10.74 -11.44 -0.06
N LEU A 11 11.10 -10.86 1.09
CA LEU A 11 12.25 -11.26 1.90
C LEU A 11 11.84 -11.55 3.33
N GLY A 12 12.49 -12.55 3.92
CA GLY A 12 12.27 -12.93 5.32
C GLY A 12 10.91 -13.56 5.58
N ASP A 13 10.40 -13.37 6.79
CA ASP A 13 9.06 -13.82 7.18
C ASP A 13 8.03 -12.85 6.62
N ARG A 14 7.49 -13.17 5.44
CA ARG A 14 6.60 -12.30 4.70
C ARG A 14 5.31 -11.99 5.45
N ASP A 15 4.70 -12.98 6.06
CA ASP A 15 3.45 -12.79 6.81
C ASP A 15 3.67 -11.88 8.01
N SER A 16 4.79 -12.05 8.72
CA SER A 16 5.17 -11.18 9.83
C SER A 16 5.45 -9.75 9.36
N ASN A 17 6.14 -9.60 8.22
CA ASN A 17 6.41 -8.28 7.64
C ASN A 17 5.13 -7.53 7.30
N LEU A 18 4.15 -8.22 6.72
CA LEU A 18 2.85 -7.61 6.40
C LEU A 18 2.10 -7.18 7.66
N ARG A 19 2.06 -8.04 8.69
CA ARG A 19 1.42 -7.71 9.97
C ARG A 19 2.07 -6.50 10.64
N THR A 20 3.40 -6.45 10.63
CA THR A 20 4.16 -5.33 11.20
C THR A 20 3.86 -4.03 10.45
N ALA A 21 3.85 -4.06 9.12
CA ALA A 21 3.53 -2.90 8.32
C ALA A 21 2.11 -2.38 8.62
N ILE A 22 1.12 -3.26 8.68
CA ILE A 22 -0.26 -2.88 9.00
C ILE A 22 -0.34 -2.27 10.40
N GLN A 23 0.34 -2.86 11.37
CA GLN A 23 0.37 -2.34 12.74
C GLN A 23 0.95 -0.93 12.80
N LEU A 24 2.06 -0.69 12.09
CA LEU A 24 2.70 0.62 12.04
C LEU A 24 1.82 1.65 11.31
N LEU A 25 1.14 1.25 10.25
CA LEU A 25 0.17 2.13 9.57
C LEU A 25 -0.98 2.50 10.52
N HIS A 26 -1.51 1.52 11.24
CA HIS A 26 -2.57 1.76 12.22
C HIS A 26 -2.15 2.76 13.31
N GLU A 27 -0.94 2.63 13.79
CA GLU A 27 -0.41 3.50 14.86
C GLU A 27 -0.04 4.91 14.37
N ARG A 28 0.50 5.03 13.17
CA ARG A 28 1.13 6.28 12.70
C ARG A 28 0.34 7.04 11.65
N VAL A 29 -0.43 6.36 10.83
CA VAL A 29 -1.28 7.00 9.81
C VAL A 29 -2.68 7.22 10.34
N GLY A 30 -3.30 6.18 10.83
CA GLY A 30 -4.64 6.22 11.36
C GLY A 30 -5.28 4.84 11.37
N GLU A 31 -6.49 4.75 11.92
CA GLU A 31 -7.19 3.49 12.10
C GLU A 31 -7.26 2.68 10.82
N CYS A 32 -6.72 1.47 10.84
CA CYS A 32 -6.87 0.50 9.76
C CYS A 32 -8.27 -0.11 9.83
N VAL A 33 -9.09 0.15 8.82
CA VAL A 33 -10.51 -0.24 8.81
C VAL A 33 -10.79 -1.49 8.00
N ALA A 34 -9.86 -1.88 7.12
CA ALA A 34 -9.99 -3.10 6.32
C ALA A 34 -8.62 -3.53 5.80
N CYS A 35 -8.46 -4.83 5.57
CA CYS A 35 -7.33 -5.35 4.81
C CYS A 35 -7.78 -6.60 4.03
N SER A 36 -7.11 -6.84 2.91
CA SER A 36 -7.38 -8.01 2.07
C SER A 36 -6.74 -9.28 2.64
N SER A 37 -7.05 -10.42 2.07
CA SER A 37 -6.22 -11.62 2.22
C SER A 37 -4.90 -11.43 1.46
N ILE A 38 -3.94 -12.31 1.72
CA ILE A 38 -2.63 -12.25 1.08
C ILE A 38 -2.73 -12.80 -0.34
N TYR A 39 -2.23 -12.01 -1.30
CA TYR A 39 -2.08 -12.40 -2.70
C TYR A 39 -0.61 -12.67 -2.99
N ARG A 40 -0.28 -13.86 -3.48
CA ARG A 40 1.09 -14.22 -3.80
C ARG A 40 1.35 -14.06 -5.30
N SER A 41 2.49 -13.46 -5.64
CA SER A 41 2.84 -13.19 -7.03
C SER A 41 4.32 -13.46 -7.30
N ALA A 42 4.64 -13.77 -8.56
CA ALA A 42 6.02 -13.87 -9.01
C ALA A 42 6.68 -12.49 -9.03
N PRO A 43 8.03 -12.41 -8.86
CA PRO A 43 8.75 -11.16 -9.00
C PRO A 43 8.54 -10.53 -10.38
N GLN A 44 8.41 -9.19 -10.40
CA GLN A 44 8.20 -8.44 -11.63
C GLN A 44 9.39 -7.53 -11.92
N GLY A 45 9.91 -7.60 -13.15
CA GLY A 45 10.99 -6.76 -13.59
C GLY A 45 12.38 -7.19 -13.13
N PHE A 46 12.51 -8.37 -12.52
CA PHE A 46 13.81 -8.95 -12.12
C PHE A 46 13.69 -10.46 -11.90
N VAL A 47 14.85 -11.12 -11.89
CA VAL A 47 14.92 -12.57 -11.64
C VAL A 47 15.16 -12.80 -10.15
N SER A 48 14.25 -13.55 -9.51
CA SER A 48 14.36 -13.92 -8.10
C SER A 48 13.57 -15.19 -7.85
N ASP A 49 14.04 -16.03 -6.92
CA ASP A 49 13.32 -17.20 -6.44
C ASP A 49 12.27 -16.85 -5.36
N ASN A 50 12.25 -15.59 -4.91
CA ASN A 50 11.38 -15.14 -3.83
C ASN A 50 10.04 -14.60 -4.37
N GLU A 51 8.97 -15.33 -4.08
CA GLU A 51 7.60 -14.84 -4.31
C GLU A 51 7.29 -13.61 -3.47
N PHE A 52 6.54 -12.68 -4.04
CA PHE A 52 5.93 -11.59 -3.28
C PHE A 52 4.67 -12.06 -2.56
N ALA A 53 4.50 -11.61 -1.34
CA ALA A 53 3.23 -11.61 -0.63
C ALA A 53 2.71 -10.18 -0.64
N ASN A 54 1.49 -9.99 -1.12
CA ASN A 54 0.89 -8.67 -1.33
C ASN A 54 -0.44 -8.59 -0.61
N ILE A 55 -0.74 -7.40 -0.06
CA ILE A 55 -2.00 -7.13 0.61
C ILE A 55 -2.43 -5.69 0.31
N VAL A 56 -3.71 -5.40 0.38
CA VAL A 56 -4.22 -4.04 0.39
C VAL A 56 -4.79 -3.75 1.76
N ALA A 57 -4.36 -2.65 2.36
CA ALA A 57 -4.85 -2.16 3.64
C ALA A 57 -5.48 -0.78 3.45
N VAL A 58 -6.48 -0.47 4.27
CA VAL A 58 -7.23 0.79 4.19
C VAL A 58 -7.23 1.44 5.56
N CYS A 59 -6.80 2.70 5.62
CA CYS A 59 -6.76 3.48 6.85
C CYS A 59 -7.56 4.77 6.72
N ARG A 60 -8.15 5.21 7.84
CA ARG A 60 -8.70 6.56 7.98
C ARG A 60 -7.65 7.43 8.65
N THR A 61 -7.42 8.62 8.11
CA THR A 61 -6.35 9.50 8.59
C THR A 61 -6.76 10.96 8.52
N ASP A 62 -6.20 11.76 9.45
CA ASP A 62 -6.28 13.21 9.44
C ASP A 62 -5.05 13.84 8.78
N HIS A 63 -4.06 13.03 8.42
CA HIS A 63 -2.87 13.51 7.72
C HIS A 63 -3.17 13.83 6.25
N SER A 64 -2.40 14.74 5.68
CA SER A 64 -2.42 15.02 4.24
C SER A 64 -1.78 13.87 3.45
N PRO A 65 -2.03 13.76 2.13
CA PRO A 65 -1.37 12.73 1.31
C PRO A 65 0.16 12.76 1.40
N GLU A 66 0.78 13.93 1.40
CA GLU A 66 2.24 14.06 1.50
C GLU A 66 2.77 13.64 2.86
N GLU A 67 2.05 13.94 3.95
CA GLU A 67 2.40 13.48 5.29
C GLU A 67 2.33 11.95 5.37
N VAL A 68 1.29 11.36 4.80
CA VAL A 68 1.15 9.90 4.75
C VAL A 68 2.31 9.27 3.97
N LEU A 69 2.70 9.86 2.84
CA LEU A 69 3.85 9.38 2.07
C LEU A 69 5.12 9.37 2.91
N LEU A 70 5.39 10.45 3.64
CA LEU A 70 6.57 10.54 4.52
C LEU A 70 6.53 9.47 5.62
N ILE A 71 5.35 9.25 6.22
CA ILE A 71 5.18 8.21 7.25
C ILE A 71 5.47 6.82 6.67
N THR A 72 4.93 6.50 5.48
CA THR A 72 5.16 5.20 4.87
C THR A 72 6.62 4.98 4.49
N GLN A 73 7.30 6.01 4.01
CA GLN A 73 8.73 5.95 3.70
C GLN A 73 9.56 5.70 4.97
N GLN A 74 9.19 6.30 6.07
CA GLN A 74 9.85 6.07 7.35
C GLN A 74 9.62 4.64 7.86
N ILE A 75 8.41 4.12 7.72
CA ILE A 75 8.10 2.73 8.06
C ILE A 75 8.96 1.78 7.23
N GLU A 76 9.03 1.99 5.93
CA GLU A 76 9.88 1.19 5.04
C GLU A 76 11.33 1.18 5.50
N HIS A 77 11.87 2.35 5.83
CA HIS A 77 13.23 2.48 6.30
C HIS A 77 13.46 1.74 7.63
N GLU A 78 12.57 1.91 8.60
CA GLU A 78 12.66 1.25 9.91
C GLU A 78 12.52 -0.27 9.80
N MET A 79 11.78 -0.78 8.83
CA MET A 79 11.65 -2.21 8.56
C MET A 79 12.82 -2.79 7.75
N GLY A 80 13.82 -1.99 7.43
CA GLY A 80 15.05 -2.45 6.80
C GLY A 80 15.16 -2.25 5.30
N ARG A 81 14.20 -1.52 4.66
CA ARG A 81 14.30 -1.19 3.25
C ARG A 81 15.26 -0.01 3.08
N THR A 82 16.46 -0.28 2.56
CA THR A 82 17.50 0.74 2.37
C THR A 82 17.56 1.26 0.93
N GLU A 83 16.99 0.51 -0.04
CA GLU A 83 17.04 0.86 -1.45
C GLU A 83 15.67 0.78 -2.10
N LYS A 84 15.38 1.74 -2.99
CA LYS A 84 14.24 1.70 -3.91
C LYS A 84 14.71 1.24 -5.28
N SER A 85 13.77 1.05 -6.21
CA SER A 85 14.09 0.77 -7.60
C SER A 85 15.01 1.85 -8.15
N VAL A 86 16.13 1.44 -8.72
CA VAL A 86 17.10 2.33 -9.37
C VAL A 86 17.03 2.07 -10.87
N ASN A 87 16.86 3.14 -11.66
CA ASN A 87 16.77 3.04 -13.13
C ASN A 87 15.68 2.05 -13.61
N GLY A 88 14.57 1.97 -12.88
CA GLY A 88 13.48 1.06 -13.21
C GLY A 88 13.75 -0.41 -12.87
N ILE A 89 14.85 -0.72 -12.21
CA ILE A 89 15.18 -2.08 -11.77
C ILE A 89 14.65 -2.30 -10.38
N TYR A 90 13.82 -3.34 -10.23
CA TYR A 90 13.27 -3.75 -8.94
C TYR A 90 14.20 -4.75 -8.27
N HIS A 91 14.26 -4.69 -6.94
CA HIS A 91 15.06 -5.57 -6.11
C HIS A 91 14.16 -6.36 -5.14
N ASP A 92 14.67 -7.48 -4.64
CA ASP A 92 14.07 -8.14 -3.48
C ASP A 92 14.02 -7.16 -2.31
N ARG A 93 12.93 -7.18 -1.53
CA ARG A 93 12.71 -6.19 -0.49
C ARG A 93 11.92 -6.72 0.69
N VAL A 94 12.29 -6.23 1.88
CA VAL A 94 11.59 -6.57 3.12
C VAL A 94 10.17 -6.02 3.08
N ILE A 95 10.00 -4.78 2.63
CA ILE A 95 8.67 -4.15 2.56
C ILE A 95 8.62 -3.06 1.49
N ASP A 96 7.48 -2.95 0.84
CA ASP A 96 7.15 -1.89 -0.09
C ASP A 96 5.72 -1.43 0.22
N ILE A 97 5.53 -0.13 0.42
CA ILE A 97 4.22 0.44 0.73
C ILE A 97 3.90 1.52 -0.30
N ASP A 98 2.92 1.26 -1.14
CA ASP A 98 2.46 2.21 -2.15
C ASP A 98 1.12 2.83 -1.73
N LEU A 99 0.99 4.15 -1.87
CA LEU A 99 -0.29 4.82 -1.75
C LEU A 99 -1.03 4.63 -3.07
N LEU A 100 -2.17 3.93 -3.03
CA LEU A 100 -2.90 3.54 -4.23
C LEU A 100 -3.95 4.58 -4.64
N LYS A 101 -4.80 4.94 -3.71
CA LYS A 101 -5.85 5.92 -3.90
C LYS A 101 -6.35 6.45 -2.56
N ALA A 102 -7.03 7.58 -2.60
CA ALA A 102 -7.61 8.18 -1.41
C ALA A 102 -8.99 8.75 -1.71
N CYS A 103 -9.82 8.85 -0.68
CA CYS A 103 -11.17 9.41 -0.76
C CYS A 103 -11.41 10.37 0.39
N VAL A 104 -12.19 11.43 0.15
CA VAL A 104 -12.62 12.38 1.18
C VAL A 104 -14.14 12.46 1.22
N GLY A 105 -14.67 12.79 2.38
CA GLY A 105 -16.09 13.06 2.59
C GLY A 105 -16.72 12.20 3.67
N ASN A 106 -17.88 12.64 4.13
CA ASN A 106 -18.67 12.00 5.16
C ASN A 106 -19.87 11.32 4.52
N ARG A 107 -19.68 10.13 3.97
CA ARG A 107 -20.83 9.31 3.62
C ARG A 107 -21.13 8.33 4.74
N ILE A 108 -22.40 8.08 4.94
CA ILE A 108 -22.88 7.05 5.86
C ILE A 108 -22.28 5.67 5.48
N SER A 109 -21.99 5.46 4.20
CA SER A 109 -21.27 4.29 3.69
C SER A 109 -19.75 4.36 3.82
N GLY A 110 -19.22 5.44 4.34
CA GLY A 110 -17.89 5.48 4.93
C GLY A 110 -16.70 5.91 4.10
N ILE A 111 -16.75 6.00 2.78
CA ILE A 111 -15.51 6.20 2.01
C ILE A 111 -15.43 7.57 1.34
N GLY A 112 -16.56 8.14 0.91
CA GLY A 112 -16.55 9.47 0.30
C GLY A 112 -16.14 9.48 -1.17
N SER A 113 -15.73 10.65 -1.64
CA SER A 113 -15.40 10.88 -3.04
C SER A 113 -13.92 10.68 -3.32
N PRO A 114 -13.54 10.10 -4.48
CA PRO A 114 -12.13 9.94 -4.86
C PRO A 114 -11.40 11.27 -4.92
N ILE A 115 -10.12 11.26 -4.53
CA ILE A 115 -9.22 12.40 -4.64
C ILE A 115 -8.31 12.19 -5.84
N GLU A 116 -8.17 13.22 -6.66
CA GLU A 116 -7.08 13.32 -7.62
C GLU A 116 -6.02 14.26 -7.04
N TYR A 117 -4.78 13.77 -6.97
CA TYR A 117 -3.67 14.53 -6.39
C TYR A 117 -2.40 14.28 -7.19
N THR A 118 -1.68 15.34 -7.52
CA THR A 118 -0.41 15.23 -8.24
C THR A 118 0.60 16.22 -7.68
N SER A 119 1.77 15.72 -7.33
CA SER A 119 2.92 16.51 -6.94
C SER A 119 4.19 15.89 -7.54
N ASP A 120 5.35 16.47 -7.24
CA ASP A 120 6.64 15.90 -7.69
C ASP A 120 6.93 14.54 -7.06
N THR A 121 6.31 14.23 -5.93
CA THR A 121 6.59 13.04 -5.14
C THR A 121 5.46 12.03 -5.10
N LEU A 122 4.23 12.42 -5.44
CA LEU A 122 3.05 11.59 -5.24
C LEU A 122 1.99 11.85 -6.31
N ILE A 123 1.47 10.77 -6.88
CA ILE A 123 0.32 10.80 -7.79
C ILE A 123 -0.77 9.88 -7.25
N LEU A 124 -1.97 10.40 -7.04
CA LEU A 124 -3.15 9.63 -6.65
C LEU A 124 -4.28 9.83 -7.67
N PRO A 125 -4.95 8.79 -8.15
CA PRO A 125 -4.63 7.37 -7.90
C PRO A 125 -3.29 6.97 -8.51
N HIS A 126 -2.70 5.89 -7.96
CA HIS A 126 -1.40 5.40 -8.41
C HIS A 126 -1.48 5.05 -9.90
N PRO A 127 -0.57 5.61 -10.75
CA PRO A 127 -0.74 5.52 -12.21
C PRO A 127 -0.60 4.11 -12.79
N ARG A 128 0.08 3.20 -12.08
CA ARG A 128 0.34 1.84 -12.58
C ARG A 128 -0.49 0.75 -11.91
N MET A 129 -1.36 1.10 -10.94
CA MET A 129 -2.08 0.08 -10.17
C MET A 129 -3.01 -0.77 -11.03
N TYR A 130 -3.64 -0.16 -12.03
CA TYR A 130 -4.64 -0.84 -12.88
C TYR A 130 -4.04 -1.95 -13.75
N GLU A 131 -2.74 -1.94 -13.96
CA GLU A 131 -2.02 -2.92 -14.78
C GLU A 131 -1.48 -4.10 -13.96
N ARG A 132 -1.72 -4.09 -12.63
CA ARG A 132 -1.09 -5.02 -11.69
C ARG A 132 -2.13 -5.85 -10.97
N ASP A 133 -2.21 -7.15 -11.28
CA ASP A 133 -3.14 -8.07 -10.62
C ASP A 133 -2.86 -8.18 -9.12
N PHE A 134 -1.59 -8.11 -8.71
CA PHE A 134 -1.21 -8.18 -7.30
C PHE A 134 -1.63 -6.94 -6.51
N VAL A 135 -2.10 -5.89 -7.18
CA VAL A 135 -2.76 -4.73 -6.59
C VAL A 135 -4.26 -4.81 -6.77
N MET A 136 -4.73 -5.03 -7.99
CA MET A 136 -6.15 -4.94 -8.32
C MET A 136 -7.01 -6.04 -7.69
N ILE A 137 -6.49 -7.26 -7.59
CA ILE A 137 -7.25 -8.37 -6.99
C ILE A 137 -7.47 -8.11 -5.49
N PRO A 138 -6.43 -7.84 -4.67
CA PRO A 138 -6.66 -7.48 -3.26
C PRO A 138 -7.43 -6.17 -3.08
N LEU A 139 -7.26 -5.21 -3.98
CA LEU A 139 -8.01 -3.95 -3.93
C LEU A 139 -9.51 -4.19 -4.05
N ARG A 140 -9.93 -5.01 -5.03
CA ARG A 140 -11.34 -5.35 -5.21
C ARG A 140 -11.93 -6.06 -4.00
N GLU A 141 -11.15 -6.90 -3.33
CA GLU A 141 -11.56 -7.58 -2.12
C GLU A 141 -11.90 -6.58 -1.00
N VAL A 142 -11.03 -5.59 -0.74
CA VAL A 142 -11.32 -4.58 0.29
C VAL A 142 -12.46 -3.66 -0.12
N GLU A 143 -12.61 -3.35 -1.40
CA GLU A 143 -13.74 -2.58 -1.89
C GLU A 143 -15.07 -3.31 -1.63
N GLU A 144 -15.11 -4.62 -1.81
CA GLU A 144 -16.29 -5.45 -1.48
C GLU A 144 -16.57 -5.45 0.02
N ILE A 145 -15.53 -5.60 0.86
CA ILE A 145 -15.65 -5.54 2.32
C ILE A 145 -16.25 -4.20 2.76
N LEU A 146 -15.83 -3.12 2.13
CA LEU A 146 -16.24 -1.76 2.46
C LEU A 146 -17.53 -1.32 1.73
N ASN A 147 -18.09 -2.12 0.87
CA ASN A 147 -19.27 -1.81 0.05
C ASN A 147 -19.09 -0.59 -0.87
N VAL A 148 -18.01 -0.56 -1.59
CA VAL A 148 -17.73 0.53 -2.54
C VAL A 148 -17.49 0.03 -3.95
#